data_85b40e730b5924ab31838771d1405c3d
#
_entry.id   85b40e730b5924ab31838771d1405c3d
#
_cell.length_a   1.000
_cell.length_b   1.000
_cell.length_c   1.000
_cell.angle_alpha   90.00
_cell.angle_beta   90.00
_cell.angle_gamma   90.00
#
_symmetry.space_group_name_H-M   'P 1'
#
loop_
_entity.id
_entity.type
_entity.pdbx_description
1 polymer ?
#
loop_
_entity_poly.entity_id
_entity_poly.type
_entity_poly.pdbx_seq_one_letter_code
_entity_poly.pdbx_strand_id
1 'polypeptide(L)'
;ARGLWLKIWIAEQPVSSPRPTAFTSPPAVETWAPMSIPETDLRTRFAPSPTGALHIGGARTALYNWLAARHSGGTMVLRIEDTDLERSTPENVEQILDALRWLELDWDEGPISQVAREPRHRAALDRLLESGHAYRDAATADDVRAWKDEHGADRGYRGTPSEDCTGAVRLRVPDDGDTVVHDMVRGEVSFPNRSYDDFVIARGDLSVLYNFAVAVDDAEMGITEVIRGDDHLSNTPKQLLV
;
A
#
# COMPACT_ATOMS: atom_id res chain seq x y z
N ALA A 1 23.75 0.75 4.52
CA ALA A 1 22.35 0.57 4.17
C ALA A 1 21.91 1.76 3.33
N ARG A 2 21.62 1.56 2.04
CA ARG A 2 20.99 2.58 1.20
C ARG A 2 19.51 2.50 1.52
N GLY A 3 18.95 3.53 2.17
CA GLY A 3 17.52 3.61 2.44
C GLY A 3 16.74 3.55 1.13
N LEU A 4 15.78 2.64 1.07
CA LEU A 4 14.83 2.55 -0.05
C LEU A 4 13.94 3.79 0.04
N TRP A 5 14.08 4.72 -0.88
CA TRP A 5 13.21 5.89 -0.98
C TRP A 5 12.00 5.50 -1.83
N LEU A 6 10.90 5.15 -1.17
CA LEU A 6 9.62 4.90 -1.85
C LEU A 6 8.93 6.26 -2.08
N LYS A 7 8.81 6.67 -3.34
CA LYS A 7 8.04 7.86 -3.73
C LYS A 7 6.59 7.47 -3.98
N ILE A 8 5.67 8.16 -3.32
CA ILE A 8 4.25 7.85 -3.39
C ILE A 8 3.50 8.95 -4.13
N TRP A 9 2.73 8.54 -5.13
CA TRP A 9 1.81 9.40 -5.87
C TRP A 9 0.40 9.07 -5.43
N ILE A 10 -0.32 10.07 -4.92
CA ILE A 10 -1.72 9.93 -4.56
C ILE A 10 -2.56 10.79 -5.50
N ALA A 11 -3.44 10.16 -6.28
CA ALA A 11 -4.36 10.87 -7.15
C ALA A 11 -5.59 11.32 -6.35
N GLU A 12 -5.85 12.62 -6.31
CA GLU A 12 -7.05 13.16 -5.65
C GLU A 12 -8.34 12.62 -6.26
N GLN A 13 -9.30 12.25 -5.41
CA GLN A 13 -10.67 11.98 -5.82
C GLN A 13 -11.35 13.31 -6.19
N PRO A 14 -12.11 13.39 -7.30
CA PRO A 14 -12.83 14.61 -7.61
C PRO A 14 -13.89 14.88 -6.53
N VAL A 15 -13.73 15.96 -5.78
CA VAL A 15 -14.77 16.46 -4.88
C VAL A 15 -15.97 16.88 -5.74
N SER A 16 -17.16 16.32 -5.48
CA SER A 16 -18.40 16.74 -6.13
C SER A 16 -18.76 18.15 -5.66
N SER A 17 -18.28 19.17 -6.35
CA SER A 17 -18.74 20.54 -6.16
C SER A 17 -19.91 20.85 -7.10
N PRO A 18 -20.92 21.66 -6.67
CA PRO A 18 -21.99 22.10 -7.55
C PRO A 18 -21.43 22.93 -8.69
N ARG A 19 -21.93 22.71 -9.91
CA ARG A 19 -21.52 23.43 -11.11
C ARG A 19 -21.73 24.96 -10.95
N PRO A 20 -20.70 25.79 -11.17
CA PRO A 20 -20.91 27.23 -11.26
C PRO A 20 -21.62 27.59 -12.56
N THR A 21 -22.61 28.46 -12.46
CA THR A 21 -23.46 28.94 -13.56
C THR A 21 -22.93 30.21 -14.26
N ALA A 22 -21.63 30.35 -14.45
CA ALA A 22 -21.07 31.41 -15.29
C ALA A 22 -19.70 31.02 -15.82
N PHE A 23 -19.53 30.95 -17.14
CA PHE A 23 -18.24 30.86 -17.79
C PHE A 23 -17.52 32.22 -17.66
N THR A 24 -16.63 32.33 -16.70
CA THR A 24 -15.56 33.33 -16.73
C THR A 24 -14.32 32.68 -17.31
N SER A 25 -13.57 33.39 -18.13
CA SER A 25 -12.34 32.90 -18.77
C SER A 25 -11.43 32.25 -17.75
N PRO A 26 -10.83 31.07 -18.07
CA PRO A 26 -9.96 30.40 -17.13
C PRO A 26 -8.79 31.30 -16.74
N PRO A 27 -8.35 31.27 -15.47
CA PRO A 27 -7.12 31.95 -15.08
C PRO A 27 -5.96 31.40 -15.92
N ALA A 28 -4.95 32.22 -16.15
CA ALA A 28 -3.75 31.83 -16.89
C ALA A 28 -3.20 30.52 -16.29
N VAL A 29 -3.00 29.53 -17.15
CA VAL A 29 -2.42 28.23 -16.76
C VAL A 29 -1.06 28.55 -16.15
N GLU A 30 -0.94 28.41 -14.82
CA GLU A 30 0.38 28.38 -14.19
C GLU A 30 1.17 27.26 -14.85
N THR A 31 2.28 27.59 -15.47
CA THR A 31 3.19 26.62 -16.05
C THR A 31 3.80 25.83 -14.91
N TRP A 32 3.25 24.66 -14.66
CA TRP A 32 3.84 23.69 -13.73
C TRP A 32 5.25 23.37 -14.23
N ALA A 33 6.25 23.60 -13.38
CA ALA A 33 7.59 23.12 -13.66
C ALA A 33 7.49 21.61 -13.87
N PRO A 34 8.06 21.06 -14.96
CA PRO A 34 8.03 19.62 -15.17
C PRO A 34 8.68 18.92 -13.97
N MET A 35 7.92 18.06 -13.28
CA MET A 35 8.47 17.23 -12.22
C MET A 35 9.53 16.33 -12.87
N SER A 36 10.78 16.47 -12.45
CA SER A 36 11.85 15.59 -12.89
C SER A 36 11.66 14.23 -12.24
N ILE A 37 11.08 13.28 -12.99
CA ILE A 37 11.16 11.86 -12.66
C ILE A 37 12.62 11.47 -12.93
N PRO A 38 13.33 10.84 -11.97
CA PRO A 38 14.69 10.37 -12.23
C PRO A 38 14.70 9.43 -13.42
N GLU A 39 15.60 9.64 -14.37
CA GLU A 39 15.68 8.92 -15.66
C GLU A 39 16.12 7.45 -15.55
N THR A 40 16.35 6.89 -14.35
CA THR A 40 16.90 5.54 -14.21
C THR A 40 16.07 4.67 -13.28
N ASP A 41 15.69 3.51 -13.80
CA ASP A 41 15.13 2.36 -13.08
C ASP A 41 13.78 2.58 -12.39
N LEU A 42 12.92 3.48 -12.90
CA LEU A 42 11.57 3.64 -12.37
C LEU A 42 10.78 2.34 -12.52
N ARG A 43 10.31 1.80 -11.40
CA ARG A 43 9.44 0.62 -11.37
C ARG A 43 8.15 0.95 -10.64
N THR A 44 7.06 0.95 -11.39
CA THR A 44 5.70 1.11 -10.85
C THR A 44 5.00 -0.24 -10.81
N ARG A 45 3.87 -0.29 -10.09
CA ARG A 45 2.97 -1.45 -10.15
C ARG A 45 1.53 -1.01 -10.17
N PHE A 46 0.74 -1.66 -11.03
CA PHE A 46 -0.71 -1.70 -10.87
C PHE A 46 -1.08 -2.98 -10.13
N ALA A 47 -1.79 -2.85 -9.01
CA ALA A 47 -2.04 -3.95 -8.09
C ALA A 47 -3.53 -4.06 -7.74
N PRO A 48 -4.39 -4.45 -8.73
CA PRO A 48 -5.82 -4.56 -8.50
C PRO A 48 -6.19 -5.81 -7.70
N SER A 49 -7.21 -5.68 -6.83
CA SER A 49 -7.87 -6.82 -6.20
C SER A 49 -9.02 -7.29 -7.11
N PRO A 50 -9.05 -8.59 -7.52
CA PRO A 50 -10.05 -9.11 -8.47
C PRO A 50 -11.38 -9.46 -7.75
N THR A 51 -11.90 -8.54 -6.95
CA THR A 51 -13.16 -8.70 -6.21
C THR A 51 -14.38 -8.19 -6.97
N GLY A 52 -14.21 -7.88 -8.25
CA GLY A 52 -15.21 -7.39 -9.17
C GLY A 52 -14.57 -6.81 -10.44
N ALA A 53 -15.40 -6.27 -11.33
CA ALA A 53 -14.94 -5.66 -12.58
C ALA A 53 -14.08 -4.41 -12.31
N LEU A 54 -13.13 -4.16 -13.22
CA LEU A 54 -12.29 -2.95 -13.15
C LEU A 54 -13.16 -1.71 -13.37
N HIS A 55 -13.29 -0.87 -12.32
CA HIS A 55 -14.01 0.38 -12.42
C HIS A 55 -13.10 1.53 -12.89
N ILE A 56 -13.70 2.66 -13.26
CA ILE A 56 -12.99 3.80 -13.85
C ILE A 56 -11.86 4.34 -12.95
N GLY A 57 -12.01 4.27 -11.63
CA GLY A 57 -10.95 4.65 -10.68
C GLY A 57 -9.73 3.73 -10.77
N GLY A 58 -9.95 2.41 -10.88
CA GLY A 58 -8.89 1.44 -11.12
C GLY A 58 -8.21 1.66 -12.47
N ALA A 59 -8.99 1.86 -13.54
CA ALA A 59 -8.47 2.16 -14.88
C ALA A 59 -7.61 3.43 -14.89
N ARG A 60 -8.02 4.49 -14.18
CA ARG A 60 -7.23 5.71 -14.01
C ARG A 60 -5.90 5.43 -13.29
N THR A 61 -5.93 4.64 -12.23
CA THR A 61 -4.72 4.27 -11.49
C THR A 61 -3.77 3.46 -12.37
N ALA A 62 -4.29 2.51 -13.16
CA ALA A 62 -3.51 1.76 -14.13
C ALA A 62 -2.84 2.69 -15.16
N LEU A 63 -3.61 3.63 -15.73
CA LEU A 63 -3.12 4.60 -16.71
C LEU A 63 -1.98 5.45 -16.14
N TYR A 64 -2.08 5.94 -14.90
CA TYR A 64 -1.00 6.74 -14.29
C TYR A 64 0.28 5.93 -14.07
N ASN A 65 0.16 4.67 -13.62
CA ASN A 65 1.31 3.77 -13.49
C ASN A 65 1.96 3.51 -14.85
N TRP A 66 1.15 3.26 -15.87
CA TRP A 66 1.60 3.04 -17.24
C TRP A 66 2.30 4.27 -17.83
N LEU A 67 1.68 5.45 -17.71
CA LEU A 67 2.26 6.71 -18.20
C LEU A 67 3.61 7.02 -17.53
N ALA A 68 3.70 6.83 -16.20
CA ALA A 68 4.95 7.04 -15.48
C ALA A 68 6.04 6.10 -15.97
N ALA A 69 5.76 4.80 -16.09
CA ALA A 69 6.71 3.81 -16.60
C ALA A 69 7.11 4.11 -18.04
N ARG A 70 6.17 4.37 -18.94
CA ARG A 70 6.46 4.63 -20.36
C ARG A 70 7.20 5.95 -20.58
N HIS A 71 6.86 7.01 -19.83
CA HIS A 71 7.54 8.31 -19.92
C HIS A 71 9.01 8.23 -19.51
N SER A 72 9.32 7.45 -18.48
CA SER A 72 10.70 7.30 -17.96
C SER A 72 11.52 6.19 -18.62
N GLY A 73 10.92 5.39 -19.52
CA GLY A 73 11.55 4.16 -20.01
C GLY A 73 11.69 3.08 -18.94
N GLY A 74 10.90 3.18 -17.87
CA GLY A 74 10.90 2.27 -16.74
C GLY A 74 10.00 1.04 -16.94
N THR A 75 9.74 0.32 -15.86
CA THR A 75 9.00 -0.95 -15.84
C THR A 75 7.66 -0.81 -15.15
N MET A 76 6.59 -1.34 -15.76
CA MET A 76 5.29 -1.52 -15.12
C MET A 76 5.06 -2.98 -14.75
N VAL A 77 4.86 -3.25 -13.47
CA VAL A 77 4.52 -4.57 -12.94
C VAL A 77 3.01 -4.68 -12.77
N LEU A 78 2.41 -5.77 -13.22
CA LEU A 78 1.01 -6.11 -12.91
C LEU A 78 0.99 -7.18 -11.82
N ARG A 79 0.46 -6.83 -10.63
CA ARG A 79 0.24 -7.76 -9.53
C ARG A 79 -1.24 -7.88 -9.23
N ILE A 80 -1.75 -9.09 -9.18
CA ILE A 80 -3.14 -9.38 -8.82
C ILE A 80 -3.18 -9.67 -7.32
N GLU A 81 -3.89 -8.81 -6.55
CA GLU A 81 -4.04 -8.95 -5.10
C GLU A 81 -5.26 -9.85 -4.79
N ASP A 82 -5.07 -11.15 -5.00
CA ASP A 82 -6.07 -12.22 -4.96
C ASP A 82 -6.15 -12.95 -3.62
N THR A 83 -5.73 -12.33 -2.53
CA THR A 83 -5.69 -12.94 -1.18
C THR A 83 -7.08 -13.20 -0.58
N ASP A 84 -8.13 -12.56 -1.06
CA ASP A 84 -9.52 -12.87 -0.74
C ASP A 84 -10.05 -13.95 -1.69
N LEU A 85 -9.80 -15.21 -1.33
CA LEU A 85 -10.10 -16.37 -2.20
C LEU A 85 -11.59 -16.54 -2.51
N GLU A 86 -12.48 -16.02 -1.65
CA GLU A 86 -13.94 -16.13 -1.88
C GLU A 86 -14.41 -15.18 -2.99
N ARG A 87 -13.81 -13.99 -3.08
CA ARG A 87 -14.19 -12.97 -4.06
C ARG A 87 -13.26 -12.88 -5.26
N SER A 88 -12.06 -13.45 -5.16
CA SER A 88 -11.05 -13.44 -6.24
C SER A 88 -11.23 -14.62 -7.15
N THR A 89 -12.12 -14.48 -8.13
CA THR A 89 -12.37 -15.56 -9.10
C THR A 89 -11.51 -15.42 -10.36
N PRO A 90 -11.20 -16.52 -11.06
CA PRO A 90 -10.47 -16.46 -12.33
C PRO A 90 -11.16 -15.56 -13.37
N GLU A 91 -12.50 -15.53 -13.38
CA GLU A 91 -13.29 -14.69 -14.28
C GLU A 91 -13.08 -13.20 -13.99
N ASN A 92 -13.00 -12.81 -12.70
CA ASN A 92 -12.71 -11.43 -12.31
C ASN A 92 -11.29 -11.02 -12.71
N VAL A 93 -10.32 -11.94 -12.57
CA VAL A 93 -8.94 -11.70 -13.05
C VAL A 93 -8.93 -11.46 -14.55
N GLU A 94 -9.58 -12.34 -15.34
CA GLU A 94 -9.61 -12.19 -16.81
C GLU A 94 -10.33 -10.91 -17.23
N GLN A 95 -11.41 -10.51 -16.56
CA GLN A 95 -12.08 -9.23 -16.81
C GLN A 95 -11.14 -8.03 -16.62
N ILE A 96 -10.28 -8.06 -15.60
CA ILE A 96 -9.28 -6.99 -15.38
C ILE A 96 -8.26 -6.98 -16.53
N LEU A 97 -7.75 -8.16 -16.91
CA LEU A 97 -6.79 -8.28 -18.01
C LEU A 97 -7.38 -7.82 -19.35
N ASP A 98 -8.64 -8.20 -19.64
CA ASP A 98 -9.33 -7.77 -20.85
C ASP A 98 -9.59 -6.26 -20.87
N ALA A 99 -9.94 -5.67 -19.71
CA ALA A 99 -10.11 -4.22 -19.61
C ALA A 99 -8.79 -3.48 -19.86
N LEU A 100 -7.66 -3.98 -19.33
CA LEU A 100 -6.34 -3.39 -19.58
C LEU A 100 -5.94 -3.52 -21.05
N ARG A 101 -6.16 -4.67 -21.68
CA ARG A 101 -5.93 -4.89 -23.12
C ARG A 101 -6.78 -3.96 -23.98
N TRP A 102 -8.07 -3.80 -23.65
CA TRP A 102 -8.97 -2.90 -24.35
C TRP A 102 -8.56 -1.43 -24.26
N LEU A 103 -7.95 -1.02 -23.11
CA LEU A 103 -7.39 0.30 -22.89
C LEU A 103 -5.99 0.47 -23.51
N GLU A 104 -5.44 -0.57 -24.13
CA GLU A 104 -4.08 -0.61 -24.65
C GLU A 104 -3.00 -0.33 -23.59
N LEU A 105 -3.27 -0.71 -22.34
CA LEU A 105 -2.33 -0.60 -21.23
C LEU A 105 -1.61 -1.94 -21.04
N ASP A 106 -0.46 -2.06 -21.68
CA ASP A 106 0.43 -3.21 -21.55
C ASP A 106 1.29 -3.12 -20.27
N TRP A 107 1.81 -4.25 -19.84
CA TRP A 107 2.71 -4.35 -18.68
C TRP A 107 3.95 -5.15 -19.06
N ASP A 108 5.06 -4.89 -18.35
CA ASP A 108 6.36 -5.52 -18.65
C ASP A 108 6.54 -6.83 -17.88
N GLU A 109 6.03 -6.90 -16.64
CA GLU A 109 6.13 -8.08 -15.77
C GLU A 109 4.78 -8.44 -15.16
N GLY A 110 4.46 -9.73 -15.14
CA GLY A 110 3.18 -10.23 -14.60
C GLY A 110 2.24 -10.78 -15.68
N PRO A 111 0.96 -11.06 -15.34
CA PRO A 111 0.36 -10.86 -14.02
C PRO A 111 0.94 -11.80 -12.94
N ILE A 112 1.25 -11.23 -11.79
CA ILE A 112 1.79 -11.95 -10.63
C ILE A 112 0.68 -12.10 -9.59
N SER A 113 0.31 -13.34 -9.25
CA SER A 113 -0.65 -13.63 -8.18
C SER A 113 -0.01 -13.38 -6.81
N GLN A 114 -0.66 -12.62 -5.94
CA GLN A 114 -0.19 -12.39 -4.58
C GLN A 114 -0.30 -13.64 -3.72
N VAL A 115 -1.33 -14.48 -3.92
CA VAL A 115 -1.45 -15.79 -3.26
C VAL A 115 -0.27 -16.69 -3.59
N ALA A 116 0.18 -16.72 -4.84
CA ALA A 116 1.35 -17.52 -5.22
C ALA A 116 2.65 -17.07 -4.52
N ARG A 117 2.66 -15.90 -3.90
CA ARG A 117 3.80 -15.36 -3.15
C ARG A 117 3.75 -15.65 -1.64
N GLU A 118 2.71 -16.35 -1.17
CA GLU A 118 2.57 -16.74 0.24
C GLU A 118 3.86 -17.30 0.87
N PRO A 119 4.65 -18.20 0.21
CA PRO A 119 5.92 -18.67 0.77
C PRO A 119 6.94 -17.54 1.03
N ARG A 120 6.93 -16.48 0.22
CA ARG A 120 7.78 -15.31 0.42
C ARG A 120 7.32 -14.48 1.61
N HIS A 121 6.02 -14.24 1.70
CA HIS A 121 5.41 -13.54 2.84
C HIS A 121 5.71 -14.30 4.14
N ARG A 122 5.60 -15.62 4.12
CA ARG A 122 5.90 -16.44 5.28
C ARG A 122 7.37 -16.33 5.69
N ALA A 123 8.30 -16.43 4.76
CA ALA A 123 9.73 -16.27 5.05
C ALA A 123 10.07 -14.87 5.60
N ALA A 124 9.40 -13.81 5.11
CA ALA A 124 9.57 -12.48 5.65
C ALA A 124 9.02 -12.36 7.08
N LEU A 125 7.84 -12.95 7.34
CA LEU A 125 7.25 -12.99 8.67
C LEU A 125 8.13 -13.72 9.69
N ASP A 126 8.68 -14.87 9.30
CA ASP A 126 9.57 -15.68 10.15
C ASP A 126 10.83 -14.89 10.51
N ARG A 127 11.44 -14.14 9.55
CA ARG A 127 12.57 -13.24 9.82
C ARG A 127 12.25 -12.15 10.83
N LEU A 128 11.05 -11.54 10.76
CA LEU A 128 10.65 -10.51 11.72
C LEU A 128 10.42 -11.10 13.12
N LEU A 129 9.88 -12.29 13.22
CA LEU A 129 9.71 -13.01 14.49
C LEU A 129 11.07 -13.37 15.10
N GLU A 130 11.99 -13.94 14.31
CA GLU A 130 13.33 -14.32 14.74
C GLU A 130 14.17 -13.12 15.19
N SER A 131 14.02 -11.97 14.53
CA SER A 131 14.74 -10.74 14.87
C SER A 131 14.10 -9.95 16.01
N GLY A 132 12.91 -10.35 16.48
CA GLY A 132 12.17 -9.65 17.52
C GLY A 132 11.48 -8.36 17.06
N HIS A 133 11.45 -8.07 15.74
CA HIS A 133 10.70 -6.95 15.19
C HIS A 133 9.20 -7.23 15.09
N ALA A 134 8.81 -8.50 15.17
CA ALA A 134 7.43 -8.92 15.34
C ALA A 134 7.31 -9.89 16.52
N TYR A 135 6.11 -10.04 17.05
CA TYR A 135 5.83 -10.93 18.17
C TYR A 135 4.40 -11.44 18.13
N ARG A 136 4.14 -12.56 18.79
CA ARG A 136 2.79 -13.08 19.00
C ARG A 136 2.13 -12.39 20.18
N ASP A 137 0.86 -12.06 20.04
CA ASP A 137 0.04 -11.39 21.03
C ASP A 137 -1.30 -12.13 21.19
N ALA A 138 -1.64 -12.48 22.43
CA ALA A 138 -2.89 -13.12 22.77
C ALA A 138 -4.04 -12.13 23.02
N ALA A 139 -3.75 -10.81 23.01
CA ALA A 139 -4.75 -9.80 23.33
C ALA A 139 -5.93 -9.82 22.35
N THR A 140 -7.14 -9.79 22.93
CA THR A 140 -8.39 -9.64 22.22
C THR A 140 -8.65 -8.18 21.85
N ALA A 141 -9.68 -7.93 21.04
CA ALA A 141 -10.10 -6.56 20.71
C ALA A 141 -10.55 -5.77 21.97
N ASP A 142 -11.10 -6.46 22.96
CA ASP A 142 -11.52 -5.84 24.24
C ASP A 142 -10.30 -5.49 25.09
N ASP A 143 -9.28 -6.33 25.13
CA ASP A 143 -8.02 -6.03 25.83
C ASP A 143 -7.33 -4.80 25.22
N VAL A 144 -7.27 -4.71 23.88
CA VAL A 144 -6.72 -3.54 23.18
C VAL A 144 -7.52 -2.28 23.50
N ARG A 145 -8.85 -2.38 23.57
CA ARG A 145 -9.71 -1.25 23.93
C ARG A 145 -9.46 -0.81 25.38
N ALA A 146 -9.45 -1.74 26.33
CA ALA A 146 -9.18 -1.45 27.73
C ALA A 146 -7.81 -0.79 27.93
N TRP A 147 -6.79 -1.27 27.21
CA TRP A 147 -5.46 -0.67 27.22
C TRP A 147 -5.49 0.79 26.73
N LYS A 148 -6.22 1.08 25.64
CA LYS A 148 -6.37 2.45 25.10
C LYS A 148 -7.13 3.37 26.04
N ASP A 149 -8.13 2.85 26.74
CA ASP A 149 -8.89 3.62 27.76
C ASP A 149 -7.99 4.03 28.92
N GLU A 150 -7.00 3.20 29.28
CA GLU A 150 -6.02 3.48 30.34
C GLU A 150 -4.92 4.44 29.90
N HIS A 151 -4.41 4.30 28.65
CA HIS A 151 -3.19 5.00 28.19
C HIS A 151 -3.47 6.21 27.30
N GLY A 152 -4.72 6.45 26.92
CA GLY A 152 -5.16 7.53 26.05
C GLY A 152 -5.39 7.06 24.60
N ALA A 153 -6.44 7.59 23.97
CA ALA A 153 -6.88 7.17 22.64
C ALA A 153 -5.92 7.58 21.51
N ASP A 154 -5.04 8.53 21.76
CA ASP A 154 -4.02 9.05 20.85
C ASP A 154 -2.71 8.23 20.88
N ARG A 155 -2.61 7.29 21.82
CA ARG A 155 -1.48 6.39 21.94
C ARG A 155 -1.78 5.05 21.27
N GLY A 156 -0.90 4.61 20.40
CA GLY A 156 -0.95 3.29 19.79
C GLY A 156 -0.75 2.17 20.79
N TYR A 157 -1.53 1.10 20.65
CA TYR A 157 -1.44 -0.09 21.50
C TYR A 157 -0.05 -0.72 21.44
N ARG A 158 0.51 -1.07 22.59
CA ARG A 158 1.73 -1.87 22.76
C ARG A 158 1.37 -3.19 23.42
N GLY A 159 1.51 -4.28 22.67
CA GLY A 159 1.18 -5.61 23.17
C GLY A 159 2.29 -6.23 24.01
N THR A 160 1.97 -7.33 24.66
CA THR A 160 2.90 -8.12 25.44
C THR A 160 3.26 -9.39 24.67
N PRO A 161 4.53 -9.60 24.33
CA PRO A 161 4.98 -10.82 23.64
C PRO A 161 4.64 -12.08 24.45
N SER A 162 4.13 -13.11 23.77
CA SER A 162 3.89 -14.43 24.35
C SER A 162 4.40 -15.51 23.38
N GLU A 163 5.36 -16.33 23.86
CA GLU A 163 5.93 -17.42 23.07
C GLU A 163 4.93 -18.60 22.93
N ASP A 164 4.10 -18.80 23.95
CA ASP A 164 3.18 -19.95 24.01
C ASP A 164 1.80 -19.66 23.38
N CYS A 165 1.63 -18.49 22.73
CA CYS A 165 0.33 -18.12 22.22
C CYS A 165 0.20 -18.41 20.71
N THR A 166 -1.02 -18.76 20.30
CA THR A 166 -1.43 -18.92 18.90
C THR A 166 -2.15 -17.65 18.39
N GLY A 167 -2.02 -16.54 19.12
CA GLY A 167 -2.64 -15.25 18.79
C GLY A 167 -2.03 -14.62 17.55
N ALA A 168 -2.57 -13.46 17.20
CA ALA A 168 -2.12 -12.69 16.05
C ALA A 168 -0.65 -12.28 16.18
N VAL A 169 0.04 -12.12 15.04
CA VAL A 169 1.39 -11.56 15.00
C VAL A 169 1.30 -10.06 14.79
N ARG A 170 1.96 -9.30 15.65
CA ARG A 170 2.06 -7.84 15.59
C ARG A 170 3.45 -7.38 15.21
N LEU A 171 3.52 -6.31 14.43
CA LEU A 171 4.77 -5.59 14.20
C LEU A 171 5.07 -4.72 15.43
N ARG A 172 6.33 -4.71 15.85
CA ARG A 172 6.79 -3.81 16.91
C ARG A 172 7.05 -2.42 16.34
N VAL A 173 6.16 -1.48 16.63
CA VAL A 173 6.28 -0.09 16.18
C VAL A 173 7.14 0.70 17.18
N PRO A 174 8.13 1.50 16.73
CA PRO A 174 8.89 2.39 17.61
C PRO A 174 7.98 3.39 18.33
N ASP A 175 8.28 3.70 19.59
CA ASP A 175 7.55 4.75 20.32
C ASP A 175 7.99 6.16 19.93
N ASP A 176 9.25 6.30 19.57
CA ASP A 176 9.85 7.58 19.24
C ASP A 176 9.91 7.82 17.73
N GLY A 177 9.96 9.11 17.37
CA GLY A 177 10.11 9.57 16.00
C GLY A 177 8.82 9.53 15.20
N ASP A 178 8.96 9.89 13.93
CA ASP A 178 7.88 9.98 12.97
C ASP A 178 8.19 9.13 11.74
N THR A 179 7.17 8.49 11.19
CA THR A 179 7.22 7.93 9.84
C THR A 179 6.84 9.02 8.84
N VAL A 180 7.80 9.43 8.00
CA VAL A 180 7.60 10.49 7.02
C VAL A 180 7.31 9.91 5.67
N VAL A 181 6.19 10.33 5.07
CA VAL A 181 5.78 9.99 3.70
C VAL A 181 6.12 11.16 2.80
N HIS A 182 7.00 10.93 1.82
CA HIS A 182 7.29 11.91 0.77
C HIS A 182 6.32 11.73 -0.38
N ASP A 183 5.16 12.38 -0.27
CA ASP A 183 4.12 12.33 -1.28
C ASP A 183 4.34 13.41 -2.33
N MET A 184 4.33 13.03 -3.62
CA MET A 184 4.64 13.96 -4.70
C MET A 184 3.52 14.98 -4.97
N VAL A 185 2.30 14.71 -4.50
CA VAL A 185 1.13 15.59 -4.66
C VAL A 185 0.88 16.41 -3.39
N ARG A 186 0.96 15.76 -2.22
CA ARG A 186 0.68 16.37 -0.91
C ARG A 186 1.91 16.93 -0.22
N GLY A 187 3.09 16.67 -0.77
CA GLY A 187 4.36 17.02 -0.13
C GLY A 187 4.72 16.04 0.99
N GLU A 188 5.47 16.52 1.96
CA GLU A 188 5.90 15.72 3.10
C GLU A 188 4.78 15.63 4.15
N VAL A 189 4.38 14.40 4.47
CA VAL A 189 3.37 14.12 5.49
C VAL A 189 4.00 13.27 6.59
N SER A 190 4.01 13.81 7.82
CA SER A 190 4.60 13.16 9.00
C SER A 190 3.53 12.50 9.84
N PHE A 191 3.83 11.29 10.32
CA PHE A 191 2.95 10.47 11.15
C PHE A 191 3.71 10.07 12.43
N PRO A 192 3.33 10.56 13.62
CA PRO A 192 3.98 10.17 14.87
C PRO A 192 3.88 8.65 15.11
N ASN A 193 5.00 7.97 15.25
CA ASN A 193 5.05 6.51 15.43
C ASN A 193 4.27 6.07 16.68
N ARG A 194 4.28 6.87 17.74
CA ARG A 194 3.53 6.61 18.98
C ARG A 194 2.02 6.49 18.79
N SER A 195 1.46 7.04 17.71
CA SER A 195 0.01 6.98 17.42
C SER A 195 -0.43 5.69 16.73
N TYR A 196 0.52 4.92 16.19
CA TYR A 196 0.23 3.63 15.57
C TYR A 196 0.28 2.51 16.60
N ASP A 197 -0.71 1.63 16.56
CA ASP A 197 -0.65 0.38 17.30
C ASP A 197 0.54 -0.47 16.84
N ASP A 198 1.02 -1.36 17.69
CA ASP A 198 1.68 -2.56 17.22
C ASP A 198 0.64 -3.33 16.42
N PHE A 199 0.52 -2.97 15.16
CA PHE A 199 -0.58 -3.45 14.32
C PHE A 199 -0.37 -4.89 13.88
N VAL A 200 -1.48 -5.60 13.71
CA VAL A 200 -1.45 -7.01 13.28
C VAL A 200 -0.96 -7.09 11.84
N ILE A 201 0.06 -7.93 11.62
CA ILE A 201 0.64 -8.23 10.31
C ILE A 201 0.29 -9.64 9.81
N ALA A 202 -0.04 -10.56 10.75
CA ALA A 202 -0.55 -11.88 10.41
C ALA A 202 -1.54 -12.38 11.46
N ARG A 203 -2.47 -13.24 11.06
CA ARG A 203 -3.40 -13.91 11.97
C ARG A 203 -2.70 -15.02 12.79
N GLY A 204 -3.42 -15.62 13.72
CA GLY A 204 -2.91 -16.74 14.53
C GLY A 204 -2.48 -17.95 13.72
N ASP A 205 -3.11 -18.22 12.59
CA ASP A 205 -2.75 -19.25 11.61
C ASP A 205 -1.56 -18.85 10.70
N LEU A 206 -1.02 -17.65 10.92
CA LEU A 206 0.08 -17.05 10.19
C LEU A 206 -0.27 -16.62 8.75
N SER A 207 -1.55 -16.58 8.39
CA SER A 207 -1.98 -15.90 7.16
C SER A 207 -1.71 -14.40 7.31
N VAL A 208 -0.95 -13.84 6.36
CA VAL A 208 -0.51 -12.44 6.42
C VAL A 208 -1.63 -11.49 6.03
N LEU A 209 -1.57 -10.25 6.55
CA LEU A 209 -2.53 -9.21 6.25
C LEU A 209 -2.03 -8.27 5.15
N TYR A 210 -2.97 -7.57 4.54
CA TYR A 210 -2.79 -6.71 3.37
C TYR A 210 -1.54 -5.82 3.43
N ASN A 211 -1.39 -4.99 4.46
CA ASN A 211 -0.28 -4.05 4.53
C ASN A 211 1.08 -4.73 4.56
N PHE A 212 1.17 -5.89 5.22
CA PHE A 212 2.39 -6.68 5.27
C PHE A 212 2.69 -7.32 3.90
N ALA A 213 1.71 -7.98 3.29
CA ALA A 213 1.89 -8.62 1.98
C ALA A 213 2.34 -7.61 0.92
N VAL A 214 1.68 -6.43 0.86
CA VAL A 214 2.03 -5.37 -0.08
C VAL A 214 3.45 -4.84 0.15
N ALA A 215 3.84 -4.59 1.40
CA ALA A 215 5.18 -4.08 1.71
C ALA A 215 6.27 -5.07 1.31
N VAL A 216 6.09 -6.35 1.62
CA VAL A 216 7.03 -7.42 1.23
C VAL A 216 7.11 -7.54 -0.29
N ASP A 217 5.96 -7.53 -0.97
CA ASP A 217 5.92 -7.64 -2.42
C ASP A 217 6.57 -6.44 -3.12
N ASP A 218 6.24 -5.21 -2.70
CA ASP A 218 6.81 -3.99 -3.29
C ASP A 218 8.33 -3.97 -3.09
N ALA A 219 8.83 -4.36 -1.91
CA ALA A 219 10.27 -4.45 -1.64
C ALA A 219 10.97 -5.52 -2.48
N GLU A 220 10.43 -6.74 -2.56
CA GLU A 220 11.05 -7.84 -3.33
C GLU A 220 10.95 -7.66 -4.85
N MET A 221 9.90 -6.98 -5.33
CA MET A 221 9.75 -6.62 -6.74
C MET A 221 10.56 -5.38 -7.12
N GLY A 222 11.21 -4.72 -6.16
CA GLY A 222 12.01 -3.53 -6.39
C GLY A 222 11.18 -2.34 -6.87
N ILE A 223 9.93 -2.21 -6.39
CA ILE A 223 9.07 -1.08 -6.72
C ILE A 223 9.69 0.21 -6.16
N THR A 224 9.88 1.19 -7.01
CA THR A 224 10.49 2.47 -6.64
C THR A 224 9.46 3.57 -6.43
N GLU A 225 8.35 3.54 -7.19
CA GLU A 225 7.25 4.50 -7.08
C GLU A 225 5.91 3.78 -6.93
N VAL A 226 5.12 4.26 -5.96
CA VAL A 226 3.77 3.78 -5.69
C VAL A 226 2.76 4.83 -6.12
N ILE A 227 2.02 4.56 -7.19
CA ILE A 227 0.95 5.41 -7.70
C ILE A 227 -0.38 4.73 -7.39
N ARG A 228 -1.21 5.36 -6.54
CA ARG A 228 -2.47 4.79 -6.08
C ARG A 228 -3.47 5.86 -5.63
N GLY A 229 -4.69 5.46 -5.29
CA GLY A 229 -5.72 6.36 -4.79
C GLY A 229 -5.36 6.99 -3.44
N ASP A 230 -5.89 8.17 -3.18
CA ASP A 230 -5.70 8.95 -1.94
C ASP A 230 -6.23 8.24 -0.69
N ASP A 231 -7.25 7.40 -0.85
CA ASP A 231 -7.81 6.53 0.19
C ASP A 231 -6.78 5.56 0.80
N HIS A 232 -5.67 5.31 0.11
CA HIS A 232 -4.57 4.49 0.60
C HIS A 232 -3.49 5.26 1.39
N LEU A 233 -3.59 6.58 1.56
CA LEU A 233 -2.57 7.36 2.27
C LEU A 233 -2.34 6.83 3.70
N SER A 234 -3.42 6.47 4.41
CA SER A 234 -3.35 5.92 5.77
C SER A 234 -2.66 4.55 5.87
N ASN A 235 -2.52 3.82 4.77
CA ASN A 235 -1.81 2.54 4.71
C ASN A 235 -0.30 2.72 4.57
N THR A 236 0.12 3.83 3.97
CA THR A 236 1.52 4.09 3.63
C THR A 236 2.46 4.03 4.83
N PRO A 237 2.19 4.71 5.97
CA PRO A 237 3.08 4.63 7.12
C PRO A 237 3.24 3.21 7.66
N LYS A 238 2.17 2.40 7.62
CA LYS A 238 2.22 0.99 8.04
C LYS A 238 3.11 0.16 7.14
N GLN A 239 3.06 0.41 5.82
CA GLN A 239 3.89 -0.29 4.84
C GLN A 239 5.36 0.13 4.92
N LEU A 240 5.64 1.39 5.28
CA LEU A 240 7.00 1.88 5.52
C LEU A 240 7.62 1.35 6.82
N LEU A 241 6.77 1.02 7.81
CA LEU A 241 7.22 0.45 9.09
C LEU A 241 7.56 -1.05 8.98
N VAL A 242 7.00 -1.77 8.00
CA VAL A 242 7.33 -3.17 7.70
C VAL A 242 8.69 -3.28 7.05
#